data_84b7c55ab5a931463bb92c71fe2429c6
#
_entry.id   84b7c55ab5a931463bb92c71fe2429c6
#
_cell.length_a   1.000
_cell.length_b   1.000
_cell.length_c   1.000
_cell.angle_alpha   90.00
_cell.angle_beta   90.00
_cell.angle_gamma   90.00
#
_symmetry.space_group_name_H-M   'P 1'
#
loop_
_entity.id
_entity.type
_entity.pdbx_description
1 polymer ?
#
loop_
_entity_poly.entity_id
_entity_poly.type
_entity_poly.pdbx_seq_one_letter_code
_entity_poly.pdbx_strand_id
1 'polypeptide(L)'
;NLGFTVGNKKYPEQRITLKNTQQVNPDPENLKRIERELAEQITAYRTFSPNTPSNLLLDKPVNGPLSSKFGVRRFFNGEERNPHSGLDFAVGAGTPIKTPAAGKVILIGNYFFNGNTVFVDHGQGFISMFCHMSKIDVKVGQQLARGGVVGKVGATGRATGPHMHWNISLNDARVDPAIFIGAFQP
;
A
#
# COMPACT_ATOMS: atom_id res chain seq x y z
N ASN A 1 7.37 18.37 27.29
CA ASN A 1 6.41 17.27 27.16
C ASN A 1 5.11 17.85 26.60
N LEU A 2 4.74 17.39 25.43
CA LEU A 2 3.42 17.65 24.86
C LEU A 2 2.52 16.49 25.28
N GLY A 3 1.52 16.76 26.13
CA GLY A 3 0.49 15.80 26.48
C GLY A 3 -0.57 15.73 25.38
N PHE A 4 -1.00 14.52 25.01
CA PHE A 4 -2.14 14.31 24.13
C PHE A 4 -2.99 13.15 24.63
N THR A 5 -4.27 13.16 24.27
CA THR A 5 -5.19 12.08 24.60
C THR A 5 -5.57 11.33 23.33
N VAL A 6 -5.43 10.00 23.35
CA VAL A 6 -5.88 9.15 22.25
C VAL A 6 -7.38 8.88 22.43
N GLY A 7 -8.18 9.36 21.49
CA GLY A 7 -9.62 9.12 21.44
C GLY A 7 -9.96 7.71 20.94
N ASN A 8 -11.12 7.18 21.38
CA ASN A 8 -11.66 5.93 20.85
C ASN A 8 -12.27 6.16 19.46
N LYS A 9 -11.65 5.61 18.42
CA LYS A 9 -12.17 5.61 17.06
C LYS A 9 -12.74 4.22 16.72
N LYS A 10 -14.02 4.16 16.34
CA LYS A 10 -14.63 2.94 15.80
C LYS A 10 -14.34 2.86 14.30
N TYR A 11 -13.67 1.79 13.89
CA TYR A 11 -13.43 1.52 12.47
C TYR A 11 -14.53 0.62 11.91
N PRO A 12 -15.00 0.86 10.65
CA PRO A 12 -15.96 0.00 9.99
C PRO A 12 -15.37 -1.38 9.74
N GLU A 13 -16.25 -2.36 9.55
CA GLU A 13 -15.87 -3.73 9.21
C GLU A 13 -16.12 -4.00 7.72
N GLN A 14 -15.22 -4.78 7.12
CA GLN A 14 -15.38 -5.31 5.78
C GLN A 14 -15.25 -6.83 5.83
N ARG A 15 -16.27 -7.54 5.35
CA ARG A 15 -16.29 -9.00 5.27
C ARG A 15 -16.15 -9.43 3.83
N ILE A 16 -15.10 -10.21 3.54
CA ILE A 16 -14.69 -10.61 2.19
C ILE A 16 -14.66 -12.12 2.11
N THR A 17 -15.31 -12.68 1.08
CA THR A 17 -15.23 -14.11 0.77
C THR A 17 -14.20 -14.34 -0.31
N LEU A 18 -13.18 -15.16 -0.01
CA LEU A 18 -12.15 -15.59 -0.93
C LEU A 18 -12.36 -17.04 -1.33
N LYS A 19 -12.32 -17.31 -2.63
CA LYS A 19 -12.38 -18.69 -3.18
C LYS A 19 -11.09 -19.46 -2.89
N ASN A 20 -9.96 -18.79 -2.96
CA ASN A 20 -8.66 -19.40 -2.64
C ASN A 20 -8.43 -19.37 -1.13
N THR A 21 -8.67 -20.49 -0.48
CA THR A 21 -8.49 -20.64 0.98
C THR A 21 -7.05 -20.48 1.44
N GLN A 22 -6.06 -20.72 0.58
CA GLN A 22 -4.64 -20.48 0.87
C GLN A 22 -4.36 -18.99 1.14
N GLN A 23 -5.14 -18.09 0.58
CA GLN A 23 -5.02 -16.65 0.86
C GLN A 23 -5.65 -16.24 2.20
N VAL A 24 -6.30 -17.15 2.89
CA VAL A 24 -6.84 -16.98 4.26
C VAL A 24 -5.99 -17.77 5.25
N ASN A 25 -5.84 -19.06 5.01
CA ASN A 25 -5.08 -20.01 5.83
C ASN A 25 -4.00 -20.69 4.97
N PRO A 26 -2.81 -20.07 4.82
CA PRO A 26 -1.72 -20.62 4.03
C PRO A 26 -1.19 -21.93 4.60
N ASP A 27 -0.83 -22.86 3.71
CA ASP A 27 -0.09 -24.04 4.07
C ASP A 27 1.36 -23.73 4.51
N PRO A 28 2.11 -24.71 5.07
CA PRO A 28 3.47 -24.49 5.55
C PRO A 28 4.46 -23.98 4.49
N GLU A 29 4.28 -24.33 3.23
CA GLU A 29 5.14 -23.87 2.13
C GLU A 29 4.87 -22.39 1.82
N ASN A 30 3.60 -22.03 1.71
CA ASN A 30 3.19 -20.64 1.54
C ASN A 30 3.56 -19.78 2.75
N LEU A 31 3.50 -20.31 3.98
CA LEU A 31 3.95 -19.56 5.17
C LEU A 31 5.44 -19.20 5.09
N LYS A 32 6.31 -20.13 4.70
CA LYS A 32 7.75 -19.85 4.51
C LYS A 32 7.98 -18.76 3.43
N ARG A 33 7.20 -18.82 2.36
CA ARG A 33 7.22 -17.79 1.31
C ARG A 33 6.83 -16.43 1.88
N ILE A 34 5.71 -16.37 2.62
CA ILE A 34 5.16 -15.15 3.22
C ILE A 34 6.16 -14.53 4.21
N GLU A 35 6.79 -15.34 5.06
CA GLU A 35 7.79 -14.87 6.04
C GLU A 35 8.98 -14.18 5.34
N ARG A 36 9.54 -14.81 4.31
CA ARG A 36 10.64 -14.23 3.51
C ARG A 36 10.21 -12.92 2.85
N GLU A 37 9.03 -12.92 2.20
CA GLU A 37 8.48 -11.76 1.50
C GLU A 37 8.17 -10.61 2.47
N LEU A 38 7.71 -10.93 3.67
CA LEU A 38 7.45 -9.94 4.72
C LEU A 38 8.75 -9.28 5.20
N ALA A 39 9.81 -10.06 5.42
CA ALA A 39 11.12 -9.54 5.81
C ALA A 39 11.68 -8.56 4.78
N GLU A 40 11.55 -8.88 3.49
CA GLU A 40 11.97 -8.02 2.38
C GLU A 40 11.18 -6.69 2.38
N GLN A 41 9.86 -6.75 2.50
CA GLN A 41 9.00 -5.57 2.54
C GLN A 41 9.24 -4.71 3.79
N ILE A 42 9.47 -5.32 4.96
CA ILE A 42 9.83 -4.59 6.18
C ILE A 42 11.15 -3.83 5.97
N THR A 43 12.13 -4.44 5.33
CA THR A 43 13.39 -3.77 4.99
C THR A 43 13.17 -2.54 4.12
N ALA A 44 12.29 -2.64 3.11
CA ALA A 44 11.92 -1.49 2.29
C ALA A 44 11.24 -0.38 3.10
N TYR A 45 10.31 -0.72 4.00
CA TYR A 45 9.63 0.26 4.85
C TYR A 45 10.56 0.96 5.85
N ARG A 46 11.66 0.31 6.25
CA ARG A 46 12.69 0.84 7.14
C ARG A 46 13.76 1.66 6.44
N THR A 47 13.67 1.79 5.12
CA THR A 47 14.61 2.62 4.37
C THR A 47 14.53 4.06 4.84
N PHE A 48 15.67 4.64 5.16
CA PHE A 48 15.80 6.04 5.53
C PHE A 48 16.85 6.70 4.65
N SER A 49 16.41 7.55 3.73
CA SER A 49 17.29 8.34 2.85
C SER A 49 17.40 9.78 3.36
N PRO A 50 18.56 10.42 3.25
CA PRO A 50 18.75 11.80 3.73
C PRO A 50 17.99 12.84 2.89
N ASN A 51 17.43 12.46 1.75
CA ASN A 51 16.66 13.35 0.89
C ASN A 51 15.42 13.88 1.63
N THR A 52 15.26 15.19 1.65
CA THR A 52 14.09 15.82 2.23
C THR A 52 12.98 15.84 1.19
N PRO A 53 11.78 15.34 1.50
CA PRO A 53 10.63 15.49 0.61
C PRO A 53 10.36 16.98 0.35
N SER A 54 9.99 17.33 -0.87
CA SER A 54 9.72 18.72 -1.25
C SER A 54 8.53 19.31 -0.48
N ASN A 55 7.54 18.50 -0.19
CA ASN A 55 6.44 18.77 0.74
C ASN A 55 5.74 17.45 1.11
N LEU A 56 4.90 17.47 2.16
CA LEU A 56 4.12 16.30 2.58
C LEU A 56 2.74 16.22 1.90
N LEU A 57 2.38 17.17 1.03
CA LEU A 57 1.16 17.08 0.23
C LEU A 57 1.41 16.16 -0.97
N LEU A 58 0.63 15.10 -1.03
CA LEU A 58 0.72 14.09 -2.06
C LEU A 58 -0.43 14.23 -3.06
N ASP A 59 -0.16 13.84 -4.31
CA ASP A 59 -1.21 13.65 -5.30
C ASP A 59 -1.85 12.27 -5.12
N LYS A 60 -3.11 12.11 -5.56
CA LYS A 60 -3.70 10.78 -5.66
C LYS A 60 -2.96 9.98 -6.74
N PRO A 61 -2.60 8.71 -6.47
CA PRO A 61 -1.90 7.89 -7.46
C PRO A 61 -2.75 7.54 -8.69
N VAL A 62 -4.07 7.61 -8.55
CA VAL A 62 -5.05 7.40 -9.62
C VAL A 62 -6.25 8.33 -9.46
N ASN A 63 -6.93 8.63 -10.57
CA ASN A 63 -8.21 9.34 -10.54
C ASN A 63 -9.35 8.32 -10.45
N GLY A 64 -9.96 8.20 -9.27
CA GLY A 64 -11.08 7.31 -9.04
C GLY A 64 -11.69 7.50 -7.65
N PRO A 65 -12.89 6.95 -7.42
CA PRO A 65 -13.53 7.02 -6.12
C PRO A 65 -12.79 6.14 -5.11
N LEU A 66 -12.72 6.62 -3.87
CA LEU A 66 -12.21 5.83 -2.74
C LEU A 66 -13.20 4.70 -2.43
N SER A 67 -12.74 3.46 -2.46
CA SER A 67 -13.56 2.26 -2.19
C SER A 67 -13.31 1.65 -0.82
N SER A 68 -12.12 1.84 -0.23
CA SER A 68 -11.85 1.41 1.14
C SER A 68 -10.85 2.35 1.81
N LYS A 69 -11.14 2.70 3.07
CA LYS A 69 -10.34 3.63 3.88
C LYS A 69 -9.29 2.88 4.71
N PHE A 70 -8.30 3.61 5.18
CA PHE A 70 -7.34 3.16 6.18
C PHE A 70 -8.05 2.75 7.48
N GLY A 71 -7.55 1.69 8.11
CA GLY A 71 -8.03 1.22 9.42
C GLY A 71 -9.28 0.34 9.37
N VAL A 72 -9.92 0.14 8.20
CA VAL A 72 -11.06 -0.77 8.07
C VAL A 72 -10.68 -2.16 8.56
N ARG A 73 -11.44 -2.71 9.53
CA ARG A 73 -11.25 -4.08 10.04
C ARG A 73 -11.66 -5.08 8.96
N ARG A 74 -10.77 -6.01 8.65
CA ARG A 74 -10.98 -6.98 7.56
C ARG A 74 -11.19 -8.38 8.08
N PHE A 75 -12.28 -9.00 7.62
CA PHE A 75 -12.60 -10.40 7.87
C PHE A 75 -12.60 -11.15 6.54
N PHE A 76 -11.70 -12.12 6.40
CA PHE A 76 -11.64 -13.01 5.23
C PHE A 76 -12.21 -14.37 5.61
N ASN A 77 -13.27 -14.80 4.92
CA ASN A 77 -14.01 -16.03 5.21
C ASN A 77 -14.44 -16.16 6.69
N GLY A 78 -14.78 -15.02 7.32
CA GLY A 78 -15.18 -14.96 8.72
C GLY A 78 -14.04 -14.75 9.72
N GLU A 79 -12.78 -14.88 9.31
CA GLU A 79 -11.62 -14.74 10.17
C GLU A 79 -11.04 -13.32 10.14
N GLU A 80 -10.87 -12.72 11.31
CA GLU A 80 -10.26 -11.39 11.43
C GLU A 80 -8.79 -11.44 11.04
N ARG A 81 -8.36 -10.46 10.24
CA ARG A 81 -6.98 -10.26 9.79
C ARG A 81 -6.57 -8.83 10.07
N ASN A 82 -5.31 -8.52 9.78
CA ASN A 82 -4.79 -7.17 9.96
C ASN A 82 -5.70 -6.13 9.29
N PRO A 83 -5.93 -4.99 9.95
CA PRO A 83 -6.70 -3.89 9.37
C PRO A 83 -6.14 -3.40 8.05
N HIS A 84 -6.96 -2.74 7.26
CA HIS A 84 -6.54 -2.13 6.02
C HIS A 84 -5.46 -1.07 6.26
N SER A 85 -4.27 -1.27 5.71
CA SER A 85 -3.09 -0.43 5.96
C SER A 85 -2.92 0.74 4.97
N GLY A 86 -3.91 1.00 4.11
CA GLY A 86 -3.82 2.03 3.08
C GLY A 86 -5.18 2.51 2.60
N LEU A 87 -5.21 3.02 1.37
CA LEU A 87 -6.42 3.41 0.65
C LEU A 87 -6.61 2.51 -0.57
N ASP A 88 -7.86 2.11 -0.82
CA ASP A 88 -8.25 1.45 -2.06
C ASP A 88 -9.07 2.40 -2.93
N PHE A 89 -8.73 2.50 -4.22
CA PHE A 89 -9.47 3.26 -5.22
C PHE A 89 -10.11 2.31 -6.23
N ALA A 90 -11.41 2.46 -6.47
CA ALA A 90 -12.13 1.68 -7.48
C ALA A 90 -11.82 2.22 -8.87
N VAL A 91 -10.87 1.57 -9.54
CA VAL A 91 -10.45 1.89 -10.91
C VAL A 91 -10.21 0.60 -11.69
N GLY A 92 -10.44 0.64 -12.99
CA GLY A 92 -10.31 -0.53 -13.86
C GLY A 92 -8.86 -1.01 -14.05
N ALA A 93 -8.71 -2.29 -14.39
CA ALA A 93 -7.41 -2.84 -14.77
C ALA A 93 -6.81 -2.05 -15.95
N GLY A 94 -5.48 -1.89 -15.93
CA GLY A 94 -4.75 -1.13 -16.93
C GLY A 94 -4.70 0.39 -16.70
N THR A 95 -5.45 0.92 -15.71
CA THR A 95 -5.34 2.33 -15.33
C THR A 95 -3.90 2.66 -14.91
N PRO A 96 -3.27 3.73 -15.45
CA PRO A 96 -1.92 4.13 -15.05
C PRO A 96 -1.87 4.55 -13.59
N ILE A 97 -0.88 4.03 -12.85
CA ILE A 97 -0.57 4.41 -11.48
C ILE A 97 0.55 5.44 -11.53
N LYS A 98 0.38 6.59 -10.88
CA LYS A 98 1.37 7.66 -10.81
C LYS A 98 1.95 7.78 -9.41
N THR A 99 3.26 8.02 -9.31
CA THR A 99 3.85 8.32 -8.01
C THR A 99 3.30 9.65 -7.47
N PRO A 100 2.86 9.70 -6.19
CA PRO A 100 2.22 10.88 -5.60
C PRO A 100 3.20 12.04 -5.32
N ALA A 101 4.48 11.75 -5.28
CA ALA A 101 5.59 12.70 -5.12
C ALA A 101 6.82 12.17 -5.86
N ALA A 102 7.84 13.01 -6.01
CA ALA A 102 9.15 12.57 -6.49
C ALA A 102 9.73 11.51 -5.52
N GLY A 103 10.53 10.58 -6.05
CA GLY A 103 11.13 9.54 -5.22
C GLY A 103 11.95 8.54 -6.02
N LYS A 104 12.54 7.59 -5.32
CA LYS A 104 13.36 6.52 -5.87
C LYS A 104 12.67 5.18 -5.69
N VAL A 105 12.60 4.38 -6.73
CA VAL A 105 12.11 3.00 -6.63
C VAL A 105 13.15 2.17 -5.85
N ILE A 106 12.73 1.60 -4.71
CA ILE A 106 13.63 0.86 -3.81
C ILE A 106 13.39 -0.63 -3.80
N LEU A 107 12.17 -1.08 -4.14
CA LEU A 107 11.84 -2.49 -4.17
C LEU A 107 10.75 -2.75 -5.21
N ILE A 108 10.88 -3.87 -5.92
CA ILE A 108 9.88 -4.43 -6.84
C ILE A 108 9.80 -5.92 -6.58
N GLY A 109 8.59 -6.46 -6.47
CA GLY A 109 8.40 -7.89 -6.27
C GLY A 109 7.02 -8.38 -6.67
N ASN A 110 6.88 -9.72 -6.69
CA ASN A 110 5.59 -10.40 -6.78
C ASN A 110 5.39 -11.20 -5.50
N TYR A 111 4.48 -10.72 -4.66
CA TYR A 111 4.26 -11.22 -3.31
C TYR A 111 2.95 -11.99 -3.19
N PHE A 112 2.92 -12.95 -2.29
CA PHE A 112 1.78 -13.85 -2.10
C PHE A 112 0.46 -13.09 -1.86
N PHE A 113 0.48 -12.11 -0.95
CA PHE A 113 -0.70 -11.30 -0.67
C PHE A 113 -0.82 -10.06 -1.55
N ASN A 114 0.27 -9.37 -1.80
CA ASN A 114 0.25 -8.08 -2.48
C ASN A 114 0.30 -8.20 -4.01
N GLY A 115 0.67 -9.38 -4.55
CA GLY A 115 0.90 -9.53 -5.98
C GLY A 115 2.04 -8.64 -6.47
N ASN A 116 1.95 -8.14 -7.68
CA ASN A 116 2.95 -7.23 -8.23
C ASN A 116 2.95 -5.92 -7.46
N THR A 117 4.10 -5.57 -6.91
CA THR A 117 4.27 -4.51 -5.92
C THR A 117 5.48 -3.66 -6.22
N VAL A 118 5.36 -2.35 -5.99
CA VAL A 118 6.44 -1.37 -6.10
C VAL A 118 6.49 -0.52 -4.84
N PHE A 119 7.71 -0.29 -4.33
CA PHE A 119 7.99 0.63 -3.24
C PHE A 119 8.77 1.83 -3.77
N VAL A 120 8.34 3.03 -3.38
CA VAL A 120 8.98 4.31 -3.74
C VAL A 120 9.35 5.04 -2.47
N ASP A 121 10.64 5.32 -2.30
CA ASP A 121 11.19 6.13 -1.23
C ASP A 121 11.15 7.61 -1.62
N HIS A 122 10.42 8.41 -0.84
CA HIS A 122 10.31 9.87 -1.00
C HIS A 122 11.31 10.64 -0.13
N GLY A 123 12.13 9.91 0.65
CA GLY A 123 13.12 10.46 1.57
C GLY A 123 12.67 10.40 3.04
N GLN A 124 13.65 10.42 3.95
CA GLN A 124 13.47 10.49 5.40
C GLN A 124 12.45 9.49 5.99
N GLY A 125 12.43 8.26 5.47
CA GLY A 125 11.51 7.20 5.94
C GLY A 125 10.08 7.35 5.44
N PHE A 126 9.83 8.23 4.45
CA PHE A 126 8.53 8.43 3.84
C PHE A 126 8.40 7.57 2.58
N ILE A 127 7.66 6.46 2.68
CA ILE A 127 7.62 5.39 1.68
C ILE A 127 6.19 5.19 1.17
N SER A 128 6.01 5.19 -0.16
CA SER A 128 4.79 4.71 -0.81
C SER A 128 4.94 3.25 -1.23
N MET A 129 3.87 2.45 -1.07
CA MET A 129 3.76 1.11 -1.64
C MET A 129 2.49 1.00 -2.48
N PHE A 130 2.64 0.50 -3.69
CA PHE A 130 1.59 0.22 -4.66
C PHE A 130 1.53 -1.27 -4.91
N CYS A 131 0.36 -1.90 -4.86
CA CYS A 131 0.26 -3.35 -5.07
C CYS A 131 -0.94 -3.76 -5.93
N HIS A 132 -1.13 -5.07 -6.09
CA HIS A 132 -2.11 -5.70 -6.98
C HIS A 132 -1.95 -5.32 -8.47
N MET A 133 -0.78 -4.83 -8.87
CA MET A 133 -0.54 -4.29 -10.20
C MET A 133 -0.64 -5.38 -11.29
N SER A 134 -1.15 -5.02 -12.47
CA SER A 134 -1.10 -5.90 -13.66
C SER A 134 0.23 -5.78 -14.40
N LYS A 135 0.87 -4.61 -14.33
CA LYS A 135 2.16 -4.32 -14.98
C LYS A 135 2.97 -3.35 -14.15
N ILE A 136 4.28 -3.57 -14.10
CA ILE A 136 5.27 -2.67 -13.52
C ILE A 136 6.06 -2.05 -14.67
N ASP A 137 6.13 -0.72 -14.73
CA ASP A 137 6.79 0.02 -15.83
C ASP A 137 8.08 0.72 -15.37
N VAL A 138 8.57 0.39 -14.18
CA VAL A 138 9.77 0.96 -13.55
C VAL A 138 10.76 -0.12 -13.16
N LYS A 139 11.99 0.26 -12.79
CA LYS A 139 13.03 -0.62 -12.27
C LYS A 139 13.59 -0.11 -10.94
N VAL A 140 14.12 -1.00 -10.12
CA VAL A 140 14.80 -0.65 -8.86
C VAL A 140 15.94 0.33 -9.15
N GLY A 141 16.06 1.36 -8.31
CA GLY A 141 17.02 2.44 -8.46
C GLY A 141 16.55 3.61 -9.33
N GLN A 142 15.45 3.46 -10.07
CA GLN A 142 14.91 4.52 -10.93
C GLN A 142 14.43 5.71 -10.11
N GLN A 143 14.87 6.91 -10.50
CA GLN A 143 14.33 8.17 -9.99
C GLN A 143 13.04 8.53 -10.72
N LEU A 144 12.04 8.94 -9.97
CA LEU A 144 10.73 9.33 -10.48
C LEU A 144 10.45 10.78 -10.10
N ALA A 145 10.04 11.58 -11.07
CA ALA A 145 9.42 12.87 -10.79
C ALA A 145 7.99 12.67 -10.28
N ARG A 146 7.44 13.63 -9.53
CA ARG A 146 6.02 13.65 -9.14
C ARG A 146 5.13 13.42 -10.37
N GLY A 147 4.15 12.54 -10.27
CA GLY A 147 3.25 12.17 -11.36
C GLY A 147 3.84 11.18 -12.38
N GLY A 148 5.10 10.76 -12.20
CA GLY A 148 5.72 9.71 -13.02
C GLY A 148 4.96 8.39 -12.94
N VAL A 149 4.81 7.69 -14.08
CA VAL A 149 4.08 6.41 -14.14
C VAL A 149 4.92 5.30 -13.50
N VAL A 150 4.32 4.59 -12.56
CA VAL A 150 4.92 3.42 -11.86
C VAL A 150 4.54 2.11 -12.55
N GLY A 151 3.34 2.05 -13.10
CA GLY A 151 2.80 0.87 -13.75
C GLY A 151 1.29 0.96 -13.92
N LYS A 152 0.61 -0.19 -13.89
CA LYS A 152 -0.83 -0.27 -14.18
C LYS A 152 -1.59 -1.07 -13.14
N VAL A 153 -2.79 -0.62 -12.83
CA VAL A 153 -3.74 -1.29 -11.95
C VAL A 153 -4.06 -2.70 -12.43
N GLY A 154 -4.20 -3.62 -11.50
CA GLY A 154 -4.58 -5.01 -11.74
C GLY A 154 -5.35 -5.61 -10.58
N ALA A 155 -5.27 -6.94 -10.46
CA ALA A 155 -5.90 -7.73 -9.41
C ALA A 155 -4.99 -8.92 -9.01
N THR A 156 -3.66 -8.73 -9.05
CA THR A 156 -2.71 -9.79 -8.67
C THR A 156 -2.64 -9.93 -7.14
N GLY A 157 -2.23 -11.08 -6.64
CA GLY A 157 -2.21 -11.38 -5.22
C GLY A 157 -3.62 -11.61 -4.63
N ARG A 158 -3.83 -11.18 -3.37
CA ARG A 158 -5.09 -11.32 -2.65
C ARG A 158 -6.04 -10.15 -2.95
N ALA A 159 -6.64 -10.16 -4.12
CA ALA A 159 -7.60 -9.16 -4.56
C ALA A 159 -8.86 -9.85 -5.11
N THR A 160 -10.03 -9.28 -4.84
CA THR A 160 -11.33 -9.79 -5.37
C THR A 160 -11.67 -9.24 -6.75
N GLY A 161 -10.97 -8.21 -7.19
CA GLY A 161 -11.13 -7.58 -8.49
C GLY A 161 -10.15 -6.41 -8.66
N PRO A 162 -10.10 -5.81 -9.84
CA PRO A 162 -9.19 -4.71 -10.11
C PRO A 162 -9.46 -3.51 -9.19
N HIS A 163 -8.42 -3.03 -8.54
CA HIS A 163 -8.42 -1.80 -7.75
C HIS A 163 -6.98 -1.33 -7.53
N MET A 164 -6.81 -0.07 -7.16
CA MET A 164 -5.53 0.47 -6.74
C MET A 164 -5.44 0.45 -5.23
N HIS A 165 -4.55 -0.36 -4.67
CA HIS A 165 -4.17 -0.27 -3.26
C HIS A 165 -2.90 0.54 -3.12
N TRP A 166 -2.95 1.57 -2.27
CA TRP A 166 -1.82 2.42 -1.94
C TRP A 166 -1.69 2.62 -0.44
N ASN A 167 -0.53 2.35 0.11
CA ASN A 167 -0.23 2.74 1.48
C ASN A 167 0.99 3.64 1.60
N ILE A 168 1.04 4.35 2.72
CA ILE A 168 2.14 5.20 3.14
C ILE A 168 2.70 4.65 4.44
N SER A 169 4.03 4.64 4.51
CA SER A 169 4.77 4.41 5.74
C SER A 169 5.59 5.64 6.10
N LEU A 170 5.59 5.98 7.36
CA LEU A 170 6.47 7.00 7.92
C LEU A 170 7.30 6.33 9.03
N ASN A 171 8.61 6.19 8.80
CA ASN A 171 9.53 5.51 9.71
C ASN A 171 9.03 4.13 10.17
N ASP A 172 8.69 3.26 9.20
CA ASP A 172 8.13 1.90 9.40
C ASP A 172 6.71 1.85 9.99
N ALA A 173 6.10 2.97 10.35
CA ALA A 173 4.70 3.03 10.77
C ALA A 173 3.77 3.28 9.57
N ARG A 174 2.77 2.40 9.36
CA ARG A 174 1.72 2.63 8.35
C ARG A 174 0.80 3.73 8.84
N VAL A 175 0.61 4.75 8.02
CA VAL A 175 -0.20 5.92 8.35
C VAL A 175 -1.30 6.10 7.31
N ASP A 176 -2.38 6.80 7.70
CA ASP A 176 -3.51 7.06 6.79
C ASP A 176 -3.08 7.97 5.63
N PRO A 177 -3.06 7.48 4.37
CA PRO A 177 -2.66 8.31 3.23
C PRO A 177 -3.59 9.50 2.99
N ALA A 178 -4.82 9.47 3.49
CA ALA A 178 -5.79 10.56 3.36
C ALA A 178 -5.29 11.87 4.01
N ILE A 179 -4.44 11.78 5.03
CA ILE A 179 -3.82 12.94 5.69
C ILE A 179 -3.00 13.77 4.67
N PHE A 180 -2.31 13.08 3.76
CA PHE A 180 -1.35 13.69 2.84
C PHE A 180 -1.98 14.18 1.51
N ILE A 181 -3.20 13.74 1.19
CA ILE A 181 -3.93 14.19 -0.02
C ILE A 181 -5.04 15.18 0.29
N GLY A 182 -5.07 15.74 1.50
CA GLY A 182 -6.08 16.70 1.93
C GLY A 182 -7.51 16.12 2.07
N ALA A 183 -7.65 14.80 2.05
CA ALA A 183 -8.94 14.11 2.20
C ALA A 183 -9.20 13.62 3.64
N PHE A 184 -8.33 13.98 4.57
CA PHE A 184 -8.46 13.59 5.97
C PHE A 184 -9.58 14.37 6.64
N GLN A 185 -10.50 13.63 7.25
CA GLN A 185 -11.48 14.12 8.20
C GLN A 185 -11.32 13.26 9.47
N PRO A 186 -10.97 13.84 10.61
CA PRO A 186 -10.74 13.14 11.86
C PRO A 186 -11.98 12.42 12.40
#